data_0fa5170e538d59f5139651be70d13be0
#
_entry.id   0fa5170e538d59f5139651be70d13be0
#
_cell.length_a   1.000
_cell.length_b   1.000
_cell.length_c   1.000
_cell.angle_alpha   90.00
_cell.angle_beta   90.00
_cell.angle_gamma   90.00
#
_symmetry.space_group_name_H-M   'P 1'
#
loop_
_entity.id
_entity.type
_entity.pdbx_description
1 polymer ?
#
loop_
_entity_poly.entity_id
_entity_poly.type
_entity_poly.pdbx_seq_one_letter_code
_entity_poly.pdbx_strand_id
1 'polypeptide(L)'
;MTKNFFEIKDVDFNIGGKTKVKNVSFSIKNEGEVICLLGPSGIGKTTILRTIAGLEKIEKGSIELNNKMLSSKKINVEPENRNISLSFQENSLFPHYTVEKNILLGSERNKEKKDKKISLEEIVDLLDISHILDKYPHQISAGEAQRASLARSLITQPDLLLLDEPLSNVDQSFKEEIQVRLK
;
A
#
# COMPACT_ATOMS: atom_id res chain seq x y z
N MET A 1 -24.39 -15.85 3.85
CA MET A 1 -23.90 -14.47 3.81
C MET A 1 -22.55 -14.49 3.13
N THR A 2 -22.41 -13.83 2.00
CA THR A 2 -21.13 -13.68 1.31
C THR A 2 -20.21 -12.86 2.21
N LYS A 3 -19.09 -13.45 2.62
CA LYS A 3 -18.10 -12.75 3.45
C LYS A 3 -17.35 -11.73 2.59
N ASN A 4 -17.14 -10.52 3.12
CA ASN A 4 -16.34 -9.50 2.45
C ASN A 4 -14.86 -9.90 2.44
N PHE A 5 -14.15 -9.55 1.38
CA PHE A 5 -12.71 -9.70 1.28
C PHE A 5 -12.00 -8.80 2.30
N PHE A 6 -12.45 -7.53 2.38
CA PHE A 6 -11.97 -6.55 3.36
C PHE A 6 -13.15 -5.78 3.95
N GLU A 7 -13.12 -5.49 5.24
CA GLU A 7 -14.17 -4.74 5.94
C GLU A 7 -13.61 -3.80 7.00
N ILE A 8 -14.09 -2.57 6.98
CA ILE A 8 -13.98 -1.60 8.08
C ILE A 8 -15.38 -1.35 8.61
N LYS A 9 -15.56 -1.49 9.93
CA LYS A 9 -16.85 -1.33 10.57
C LYS A 9 -16.77 -0.43 11.79
N ASP A 10 -17.51 0.69 11.74
CA ASP A 10 -17.70 1.67 12.80
C ASP A 10 -16.41 2.19 13.45
N VAL A 11 -15.35 2.38 12.60
CA VAL A 11 -14.02 2.80 13.07
C VAL A 11 -13.95 4.31 13.24
N ASP A 12 -13.41 4.72 14.38
CA ASP A 12 -12.99 6.09 14.63
C ASP A 12 -11.46 6.20 14.41
N PHE A 13 -11.05 7.12 13.54
CA PHE A 13 -9.65 7.37 13.20
C PHE A 13 -9.10 8.58 13.95
N ASN A 14 -8.00 8.38 14.67
CA ASN A 14 -7.32 9.43 15.43
C ASN A 14 -6.21 10.07 14.59
N ILE A 15 -6.19 11.41 14.53
CA ILE A 15 -5.15 12.16 13.86
C ILE A 15 -4.48 13.07 14.91
N GLY A 16 -3.17 12.83 15.18
CA GLY A 16 -2.41 13.61 16.14
C GLY A 16 -3.01 13.61 17.55
N GLY A 17 -3.56 12.45 18.00
CA GLY A 17 -4.18 12.29 19.31
C GLY A 17 -5.59 12.86 19.44
N LYS A 18 -6.18 13.37 18.37
CA LYS A 18 -7.58 13.83 18.33
C LYS A 18 -8.36 13.06 17.29
N THR A 19 -9.51 12.48 17.68
CA THR A 19 -10.41 11.82 16.74
C THR A 19 -10.93 12.83 15.72
N LYS A 20 -10.54 12.69 14.46
CA LYS A 20 -10.97 13.58 13.37
C LYS A 20 -12.03 12.98 12.46
N VAL A 21 -11.97 11.67 12.19
CA VAL A 21 -12.94 10.99 11.34
C VAL A 21 -13.60 9.88 12.14
N LYS A 22 -14.94 9.94 12.24
CA LYS A 22 -15.71 9.03 13.08
C LYS A 22 -16.62 8.13 12.29
N ASN A 23 -16.86 6.95 12.84
CA ASN A 23 -17.87 6.00 12.39
C ASN A 23 -17.75 5.63 10.90
N VAL A 24 -16.54 5.39 10.45
CA VAL A 24 -16.26 4.99 9.07
C VAL A 24 -16.56 3.51 8.91
N SER A 25 -17.35 3.19 7.88
CA SER A 25 -17.65 1.82 7.50
C SER A 25 -17.64 1.70 5.99
N PHE A 26 -16.90 0.74 5.45
CA PHE A 26 -16.94 0.33 4.06
C PHE A 26 -16.36 -1.08 3.90
N SER A 27 -16.62 -1.71 2.77
CA SER A 27 -16.12 -3.05 2.50
C SER A 27 -15.73 -3.24 1.04
N ILE A 28 -14.79 -4.15 0.80
CA ILE A 28 -14.43 -4.72 -0.49
C ILE A 28 -14.99 -6.13 -0.52
N LYS A 29 -15.76 -6.48 -1.54
CA LYS A 29 -16.40 -7.80 -1.61
C LYS A 29 -15.47 -8.86 -2.16
N ASN A 30 -14.71 -8.53 -3.21
CA ASN A 30 -13.91 -9.49 -3.95
C ASN A 30 -12.45 -9.00 -4.07
N GLU A 31 -11.53 -9.93 -4.27
CA GLU A 31 -10.17 -9.61 -4.70
C GLU A 31 -10.18 -8.86 -6.04
N GLY A 32 -9.21 -7.98 -6.26
CA GLY A 32 -9.07 -7.19 -7.49
C GLY A 32 -9.96 -5.95 -7.57
N GLU A 33 -10.82 -5.70 -6.58
CA GLU A 33 -11.59 -4.45 -6.50
C GLU A 33 -10.70 -3.28 -6.07
N VAL A 34 -10.96 -2.10 -6.65
CA VAL A 34 -10.26 -0.85 -6.32
C VAL A 34 -11.22 0.11 -5.65
N ILE A 35 -10.83 0.64 -4.48
CA ILE A 35 -11.55 1.71 -3.78
C ILE A 35 -10.71 2.98 -3.77
N CYS A 36 -11.32 4.11 -4.14
CA CYS A 36 -10.71 5.43 -4.05
C CYS A 36 -11.26 6.21 -2.86
N LEU A 37 -10.36 6.68 -1.98
CA LEU A 37 -10.70 7.62 -0.91
C LEU A 37 -10.60 9.05 -1.44
N LEU A 38 -11.74 9.70 -1.60
CA LEU A 38 -11.83 11.07 -2.10
C LEU A 38 -12.07 12.05 -0.95
N GLY A 39 -11.48 13.23 -1.04
CA GLY A 39 -11.66 14.30 -0.07
C GLY A 39 -10.53 15.32 -0.08
N PRO A 40 -10.73 16.49 0.53
CA PRO A 40 -9.72 17.56 0.56
C PRO A 40 -8.45 17.10 1.30
N SER A 41 -7.36 17.84 1.08
CA SER A 41 -6.11 17.62 1.79
C SER A 41 -6.32 17.81 3.30
N GLY A 42 -5.66 16.99 4.12
CA GLY A 42 -5.77 17.05 5.59
C GLY A 42 -7.04 16.46 6.20
N ILE A 43 -7.98 15.90 5.42
CA ILE A 43 -9.20 15.26 5.96
C ILE A 43 -8.93 13.93 6.68
N GLY A 44 -7.74 13.34 6.51
CA GLY A 44 -7.35 12.10 7.17
C GLY A 44 -7.20 10.88 6.28
N LYS A 45 -7.15 11.03 4.94
CA LYS A 45 -6.95 9.89 4.01
C LYS A 45 -5.72 9.07 4.36
N THR A 46 -4.57 9.71 4.50
CA THR A 46 -3.30 9.08 4.94
C THR A 46 -3.45 8.36 6.28
N THR A 47 -4.17 8.96 7.24
CA THR A 47 -4.39 8.34 8.56
C THR A 47 -5.23 7.07 8.45
N ILE A 48 -6.26 7.06 7.60
CA ILE A 48 -7.05 5.85 7.33
C ILE A 48 -6.14 4.76 6.76
N LEU A 49 -5.33 5.06 5.75
CA LEU A 49 -4.40 4.11 5.15
C LEU A 49 -3.37 3.58 6.17
N ARG A 50 -2.78 4.47 6.98
CA ARG A 50 -1.83 4.10 8.05
C ARG A 50 -2.48 3.19 9.10
N THR A 51 -3.72 3.47 9.48
CA THR A 51 -4.48 2.65 10.44
C THR A 51 -4.77 1.25 9.86
N ILE A 52 -5.18 1.17 8.59
CA ILE A 52 -5.38 -0.12 7.90
C ILE A 52 -4.07 -0.91 7.86
N ALA A 53 -2.95 -0.23 7.58
CA ALA A 53 -1.62 -0.85 7.59
C ALA A 53 -1.13 -1.28 8.99
N GLY A 54 -1.79 -0.83 10.07
CA GLY A 54 -1.42 -1.17 11.46
C GLY A 54 -0.46 -0.22 12.13
N LEU A 55 -0.11 0.89 11.48
CA LEU A 55 0.78 1.91 12.02
C LEU A 55 0.10 2.79 13.07
N GLU A 56 -1.23 2.78 13.10
CA GLU A 56 -2.05 3.51 14.08
C GLU A 56 -3.09 2.55 14.69
N LYS A 57 -3.40 2.74 15.98
CA LYS A 57 -4.38 1.92 16.68
C LYS A 57 -5.77 2.53 16.59
N ILE A 58 -6.81 1.68 16.63
CA ILE A 58 -8.20 2.10 16.72
C ILE A 58 -8.70 1.96 18.16
N GLU A 59 -9.59 2.86 18.56
CA GLU A 59 -10.26 2.81 19.87
C GLU A 59 -11.65 2.16 19.77
N LYS A 60 -12.27 2.23 18.60
CA LYS A 60 -13.62 1.74 18.33
C LYS A 60 -13.69 1.09 16.96
N GLY A 61 -14.60 0.13 16.80
CA GLY A 61 -14.87 -0.56 15.55
C GLY A 61 -13.95 -1.76 15.31
N SER A 62 -13.89 -2.20 14.07
CA SER A 62 -13.07 -3.33 13.65
C SER A 62 -12.57 -3.18 12.21
N ILE A 63 -11.41 -3.81 11.94
CA ILE A 63 -10.82 -3.96 10.60
C ILE A 63 -10.52 -5.43 10.38
N GLU A 64 -11.06 -5.99 9.30
CA GLU A 64 -10.88 -7.39 8.91
C GLU A 64 -10.38 -7.52 7.47
N LEU A 65 -9.51 -8.49 7.22
CA LEU A 65 -9.02 -8.88 5.88
C LEU A 65 -9.06 -10.40 5.77
N ASN A 66 -9.63 -10.94 4.72
CA ASN A 66 -9.75 -12.40 4.50
C ASN A 66 -10.31 -13.14 5.73
N ASN A 67 -11.35 -12.58 6.37
CA ASN A 67 -11.94 -13.10 7.61
C ASN A 67 -11.01 -13.15 8.82
N LYS A 68 -9.86 -12.49 8.77
CA LYS A 68 -8.94 -12.32 9.91
C LYS A 68 -9.12 -10.94 10.51
N MET A 69 -9.36 -10.88 11.81
CA MET A 69 -9.40 -9.64 12.57
C MET A 69 -7.99 -9.02 12.60
N LEU A 70 -7.83 -7.83 12.03
CA LEU A 70 -6.57 -7.07 12.04
C LEU A 70 -6.53 -6.05 13.18
N SER A 71 -7.65 -5.35 13.40
CA SER A 71 -7.75 -4.36 14.47
C SER A 71 -9.12 -4.38 15.11
N SER A 72 -9.16 -4.24 16.43
CA SER A 72 -10.35 -3.97 17.24
C SER A 72 -9.91 -3.30 18.55
N LYS A 73 -10.85 -3.01 19.46
CA LYS A 73 -10.52 -2.48 20.80
C LYS A 73 -9.51 -3.36 21.57
N LYS A 74 -9.49 -4.68 21.31
CA LYS A 74 -8.65 -5.66 22.05
C LYS A 74 -7.51 -6.22 21.20
N ILE A 75 -7.59 -6.12 19.90
CA ILE A 75 -6.67 -6.75 18.95
C ILE A 75 -6.04 -5.65 18.11
N ASN A 76 -4.73 -5.68 17.97
CA ASN A 76 -4.00 -4.90 16.97
C ASN A 76 -2.88 -5.77 16.44
N VAL A 77 -3.08 -6.33 15.27
CA VAL A 77 -2.05 -7.09 14.56
C VAL A 77 -0.96 -6.11 14.11
N GLU A 78 0.30 -6.44 14.39
CA GLU A 78 1.43 -5.60 13.98
C GLU A 78 1.55 -5.51 12.45
N PRO A 79 2.04 -4.38 11.89
CA PRO A 79 2.09 -4.13 10.44
C PRO A 79 2.75 -5.26 9.65
N GLU A 80 3.85 -5.82 10.15
CA GLU A 80 4.60 -6.91 9.51
C GLU A 80 3.81 -8.21 9.38
N ASN A 81 2.74 -8.39 10.17
CA ASN A 81 1.90 -9.58 10.19
C ASN A 81 0.58 -9.41 9.43
N ARG A 82 0.35 -8.25 8.78
CA ARG A 82 -0.92 -7.96 8.10
C ARG A 82 -1.02 -8.39 6.65
N ASN A 83 0.03 -8.79 6.00
CA ASN A 83 0.08 -9.00 4.54
C ASN A 83 -0.54 -7.83 3.74
N ILE A 84 -0.31 -6.62 4.22
CA ILE A 84 -0.72 -5.35 3.62
C ILE A 84 0.54 -4.58 3.24
N SER A 85 0.58 -3.98 2.06
CA SER A 85 1.64 -3.07 1.68
C SER A 85 1.11 -1.64 1.59
N LEU A 86 1.86 -0.67 2.10
CA LEU A 86 1.55 0.75 2.04
C LEU A 86 2.66 1.48 1.29
N SER A 87 2.31 2.10 0.17
CA SER A 87 3.17 3.05 -0.53
C SER A 87 2.88 4.46 -0.03
N PHE A 88 3.89 5.11 0.52
CA PHE A 88 3.78 6.48 1.03
C PHE A 88 3.93 7.49 -0.10
N GLN A 89 3.38 8.69 0.10
CA GLN A 89 3.52 9.83 -0.81
C GLN A 89 4.99 10.26 -0.98
N GLU A 90 5.76 10.22 0.10
CA GLU A 90 7.19 10.52 0.05
C GLU A 90 7.99 9.28 -0.38
N ASN A 91 8.99 9.49 -1.24
CA ASN A 91 9.86 8.42 -1.71
C ASN A 91 10.70 7.88 -0.55
N SER A 92 10.34 6.69 -0.10
CA SER A 92 10.97 6.01 1.05
C SER A 92 12.09 5.05 0.64
N LEU A 93 12.77 5.30 -0.50
CA LEU A 93 13.91 4.49 -0.93
C LEU A 93 15.11 4.69 0.00
N PHE A 94 15.80 3.61 0.32
CA PHE A 94 17.04 3.66 1.08
C PHE A 94 18.17 4.24 0.22
N PRO A 95 18.78 5.38 0.61
CA PRO A 95 19.71 6.12 -0.25
C PRO A 95 21.02 5.39 -0.54
N HIS A 96 21.39 4.43 0.31
CA HIS A 96 22.62 3.62 0.19
C HIS A 96 22.44 2.29 -0.57
N TYR A 97 21.25 2.03 -1.09
CA TYR A 97 20.95 0.87 -1.94
C TYR A 97 20.60 1.32 -3.36
N THR A 98 20.94 0.49 -4.35
CA THR A 98 20.45 0.65 -5.72
C THR A 98 18.93 0.49 -5.77
N VAL A 99 18.31 0.88 -6.87
CA VAL A 99 16.88 0.70 -7.11
C VAL A 99 16.50 -0.77 -7.02
N GLU A 100 17.22 -1.66 -7.71
CA GLU A 100 16.99 -3.11 -7.63
C GLU A 100 17.03 -3.62 -6.19
N LYS A 101 18.07 -3.27 -5.44
CA LYS A 101 18.20 -3.70 -4.05
C LYS A 101 17.09 -3.16 -3.16
N ASN A 102 16.64 -1.91 -3.40
CA ASN A 102 15.47 -1.35 -2.72
C ASN A 102 14.22 -2.18 -2.98
N ILE A 103 13.97 -2.60 -4.22
CA ILE A 103 12.81 -3.41 -4.60
C ILE A 103 12.90 -4.78 -3.90
N LEU A 104 14.05 -5.45 -4.00
CA LEU A 104 14.25 -6.78 -3.46
C LEU A 104 14.13 -6.89 -1.94
N LEU A 105 14.35 -5.79 -1.19
CA LEU A 105 14.08 -5.77 0.26
C LEU A 105 12.64 -6.15 0.60
N GLY A 106 11.67 -5.81 -0.29
CA GLY A 106 10.28 -6.24 -0.14
C GLY A 106 10.11 -7.75 -0.27
N SER A 107 10.88 -8.40 -1.15
CA SER A 107 10.77 -9.84 -1.42
C SER A 107 11.31 -10.73 -0.30
N GLU A 108 12.25 -10.24 0.50
CA GLU A 108 12.85 -11.03 1.60
C GLU A 108 11.84 -11.44 2.67
N ARG A 109 10.76 -10.66 2.83
CA ARG A 109 9.67 -10.95 3.77
C ARG A 109 8.77 -12.12 3.33
N ASN A 110 8.76 -12.46 2.04
CA ASN A 110 7.84 -13.44 1.46
C ASN A 110 8.51 -14.74 1.02
N LYS A 111 9.67 -15.10 1.58
CA LYS A 111 10.40 -16.37 1.25
C LYS A 111 9.56 -17.63 1.42
N GLU A 112 8.49 -17.59 2.21
CA GLU A 112 7.60 -18.73 2.47
C GLU A 112 6.42 -18.86 1.48
N LYS A 113 6.10 -17.83 0.69
CA LYS A 113 5.05 -17.93 -0.34
C LYS A 113 5.59 -18.69 -1.55
N LYS A 114 5.22 -19.96 -1.66
CA LYS A 114 5.67 -20.87 -2.74
C LYS A 114 5.17 -20.47 -4.14
N ASP A 115 4.06 -19.78 -4.24
CA ASP A 115 3.44 -19.38 -5.51
C ASP A 115 3.58 -17.85 -5.69
N LYS A 116 4.71 -17.43 -6.26
CA LYS A 116 4.88 -16.04 -6.72
C LYS A 116 3.99 -15.82 -7.94
N LYS A 117 2.98 -14.97 -7.79
CA LYS A 117 2.05 -14.61 -8.88
C LYS A 117 2.66 -13.63 -9.89
N ILE A 118 3.68 -12.84 -9.49
CA ILE A 118 4.34 -11.83 -10.33
C ILE A 118 5.85 -11.84 -10.06
N SER A 119 6.63 -11.80 -11.11
CA SER A 119 8.10 -11.79 -11.05
C SER A 119 8.66 -10.35 -10.93
N LEU A 120 9.97 -10.23 -10.62
CA LEU A 120 10.66 -8.94 -10.62
C LEU A 120 10.64 -8.33 -12.03
N GLU A 121 10.90 -9.14 -13.05
CA GLU A 121 10.94 -8.72 -14.44
C GLU A 121 9.59 -8.12 -14.86
N GLU A 122 8.48 -8.80 -14.57
CA GLU A 122 7.13 -8.30 -14.87
C GLU A 122 6.82 -6.96 -14.17
N ILE A 123 7.26 -6.78 -12.91
CA ILE A 123 7.09 -5.52 -12.18
C ILE A 123 7.95 -4.40 -12.80
N VAL A 124 9.18 -4.73 -13.16
CA VAL A 124 10.14 -3.79 -13.78
C VAL A 124 9.63 -3.30 -15.12
N ASP A 125 9.11 -4.20 -15.95
CA ASP A 125 8.52 -3.87 -17.25
C ASP A 125 7.20 -3.09 -17.09
N LEU A 126 6.34 -3.50 -16.16
CA LEU A 126 5.08 -2.81 -15.86
C LEU A 126 5.29 -1.33 -15.49
N LEU A 127 6.37 -1.06 -14.74
CA LEU A 127 6.65 0.28 -14.20
C LEU A 127 7.67 1.06 -15.02
N ASP A 128 8.18 0.49 -16.13
CA ASP A 128 9.20 1.10 -17.00
C ASP A 128 10.41 1.62 -16.21
N ILE A 129 11.04 0.74 -15.42
CA ILE A 129 12.16 1.09 -14.54
C ILE A 129 13.43 0.25 -14.79
N SER A 130 13.48 -0.54 -15.87
CA SER A 130 14.62 -1.38 -16.21
C SER A 130 15.94 -0.58 -16.32
N HIS A 131 15.86 0.63 -16.88
CA HIS A 131 17.00 1.51 -17.16
C HIS A 131 17.59 2.20 -15.90
N ILE A 132 16.99 1.99 -14.72
CA ILE A 132 17.44 2.60 -13.46
C ILE A 132 17.79 1.60 -12.36
N LEU A 133 17.72 0.30 -12.60
CA LEU A 133 17.89 -0.74 -11.57
C LEU A 133 19.23 -0.68 -10.84
N ASP A 134 20.30 -0.34 -11.56
CA ASP A 134 21.67 -0.19 -11.06
C ASP A 134 21.97 1.16 -10.41
N LYS A 135 21.04 2.14 -10.56
CA LYS A 135 21.21 3.50 -10.05
C LYS A 135 20.83 3.60 -8.57
N TYR A 136 21.38 4.62 -7.93
CA TYR A 136 21.01 5.02 -6.57
C TYR A 136 19.88 6.06 -6.58
N PRO A 137 19.10 6.21 -5.48
CA PRO A 137 17.98 7.16 -5.41
C PRO A 137 18.33 8.61 -5.75
N HIS A 138 19.55 9.06 -5.49
CA HIS A 138 20.00 10.42 -5.82
C HIS A 138 20.34 10.62 -7.31
N GLN A 139 20.32 9.56 -8.12
CA GLN A 139 20.66 9.56 -9.55
C GLN A 139 19.42 9.47 -10.44
N ILE A 140 18.23 9.40 -9.86
CA ILE A 140 16.98 9.20 -10.58
C ILE A 140 16.01 10.35 -10.30
N SER A 141 15.06 10.56 -11.20
CA SER A 141 14.00 11.55 -11.06
C SER A 141 13.01 11.19 -9.95
N ALA A 142 12.24 12.16 -9.47
CA ALA A 142 11.19 11.93 -8.48
C ALA A 142 10.12 10.94 -8.96
N GLY A 143 9.75 10.99 -10.26
CA GLY A 143 8.81 10.04 -10.85
C GLY A 143 9.35 8.61 -10.91
N GLU A 144 10.64 8.45 -11.29
CA GLU A 144 11.31 7.13 -11.27
C GLU A 144 11.43 6.58 -9.85
N ALA A 145 11.77 7.43 -8.87
CA ALA A 145 11.83 7.02 -7.47
C ALA A 145 10.46 6.59 -6.93
N GLN A 146 9.39 7.24 -7.38
CA GLN A 146 8.02 6.87 -7.03
C GLN A 146 7.63 5.51 -7.64
N ARG A 147 7.95 5.26 -8.91
CA ARG A 147 7.75 3.96 -9.57
C ARG A 147 8.56 2.84 -8.89
N ALA A 148 9.82 3.10 -8.54
CA ALA A 148 10.64 2.15 -7.79
C ALA A 148 10.08 1.83 -6.39
N SER A 149 9.52 2.82 -5.70
CA SER A 149 8.84 2.63 -4.42
C SER A 149 7.57 1.77 -4.56
N LEU A 150 6.82 1.99 -5.65
CA LEU A 150 5.65 1.16 -5.98
C LEU A 150 6.09 -0.28 -6.31
N ALA A 151 7.16 -0.47 -7.08
CA ALA A 151 7.74 -1.79 -7.37
C ALA A 151 8.07 -2.56 -6.08
N ARG A 152 8.69 -1.90 -5.11
CA ARG A 152 9.01 -2.47 -3.79
C ARG A 152 7.76 -2.91 -3.04
N SER A 153 6.67 -2.19 -3.19
CA SER A 153 5.38 -2.55 -2.57
C SER A 153 4.72 -3.74 -3.27
N LEU A 154 4.79 -3.80 -4.60
CA LEU A 154 4.20 -4.87 -5.42
C LEU A 154 4.93 -6.20 -5.27
N ILE A 155 6.28 -6.19 -5.18
CA ILE A 155 7.07 -7.42 -5.05
C ILE A 155 6.76 -8.21 -3.77
N THR A 156 6.18 -7.55 -2.76
CA THR A 156 5.72 -8.24 -1.54
C THR A 156 4.47 -9.09 -1.78
N GLN A 157 3.79 -8.93 -2.91
CA GLN A 157 2.52 -9.59 -3.25
C GLN A 157 1.51 -9.55 -2.10
N PRO A 158 1.12 -8.35 -1.66
CA PRO A 158 0.21 -8.19 -0.54
C PRO A 158 -1.22 -8.61 -0.92
N ASP A 159 -2.01 -9.03 0.07
CA ASP A 159 -3.45 -9.24 -0.14
C ASP A 159 -4.17 -7.90 -0.37
N LEU A 160 -3.71 -6.83 0.26
CA LEU A 160 -4.23 -5.48 0.10
C LEU A 160 -3.09 -4.48 -0.12
N LEU A 161 -3.13 -3.75 -1.24
CA LEU A 161 -2.21 -2.68 -1.56
C LEU A 161 -2.86 -1.33 -1.24
N LEU A 162 -2.21 -0.54 -0.39
CA LEU A 162 -2.63 0.81 -0.01
C LEU A 162 -1.71 1.81 -0.69
N LEU A 163 -2.30 2.76 -1.42
CA LEU A 163 -1.58 3.77 -2.18
C LEU A 163 -1.97 5.16 -1.69
N ASP A 164 -1.02 5.91 -1.16
CA ASP A 164 -1.20 7.29 -0.73
C ASP A 164 -0.59 8.23 -1.77
N GLU A 165 -1.45 8.78 -2.63
CA GLU A 165 -1.07 9.63 -3.78
C GLU A 165 0.06 9.04 -4.67
N PRO A 166 -0.07 7.77 -5.11
CA PRO A 166 1.05 6.98 -5.65
C PRO A 166 1.64 7.52 -6.96
N LEU A 167 0.94 8.40 -7.63
CA LEU A 167 1.30 8.91 -8.95
C LEU A 167 1.29 10.45 -9.00
N SER A 168 1.46 11.13 -7.86
CA SER A 168 1.41 12.60 -7.79
C SER A 168 2.48 13.27 -8.66
N ASN A 169 3.65 12.64 -8.77
CA ASN A 169 4.81 13.13 -9.54
C ASN A 169 4.99 12.43 -10.89
N VAL A 170 3.98 11.71 -11.37
CA VAL A 170 4.03 10.97 -12.63
C VAL A 170 3.08 11.61 -13.63
N ASP A 171 3.44 11.61 -14.92
CA ASP A 171 2.62 12.19 -15.97
C ASP A 171 1.28 11.45 -16.17
N GLN A 172 0.32 12.12 -16.82
CA GLN A 172 -1.06 11.65 -16.93
C GLN A 172 -1.17 10.38 -17.78
N SER A 173 -0.37 10.27 -18.86
CA SER A 173 -0.41 9.13 -19.77
C SER A 173 0.00 7.83 -19.07
N PHE A 174 1.04 7.90 -18.25
CA PHE A 174 1.51 6.76 -17.46
C PHE A 174 0.54 6.37 -16.34
N LYS A 175 -0.17 7.35 -15.75
CA LYS A 175 -1.24 7.07 -14.77
C LYS A 175 -2.34 6.19 -15.35
N GLU A 176 -2.80 6.53 -16.55
CA GLU A 176 -3.85 5.80 -17.24
C GLU A 176 -3.40 4.38 -17.60
N GLU A 177 -2.17 4.22 -18.08
CA GLU A 177 -1.60 2.92 -18.40
C GLU A 177 -1.50 2.00 -17.18
N ILE A 178 -0.96 2.50 -16.05
CA ILE A 178 -0.86 1.73 -14.80
C ILE A 178 -2.24 1.33 -14.27
N GLN A 179 -3.23 2.23 -14.31
CA GLN A 179 -4.58 1.92 -13.85
C GLN A 179 -5.23 0.79 -14.64
N VAL A 180 -4.92 0.66 -15.93
CA VAL A 180 -5.40 -0.44 -16.77
C VAL A 180 -4.68 -1.74 -16.44
N ARG A 181 -3.38 -1.70 -16.18
CA ARG A 181 -2.54 -2.89 -15.96
C ARG A 181 -2.59 -3.45 -14.53
N LEU A 182 -2.99 -2.64 -13.54
CA LEU A 182 -3.16 -3.09 -12.15
C LEU A 182 -4.56 -3.69 -11.86
N LYS A 183 -5.46 -3.68 -12.81
CA LYS A 183 -6.76 -4.37 -12.76
C LYS A 183 -6.63 -5.82 -13.19
#